data_9326bdd51f59cebc6594d6b423f413cc
#
_entry.id   9326bdd51f59cebc6594d6b423f413cc
#
_cell.length_a   1.000
_cell.length_b   1.000
_cell.length_c   1.000
_cell.angle_alpha   90.00
_cell.angle_beta   90.00
_cell.angle_gamma   90.00
#
_symmetry.space_group_name_H-M   'P 1'
#
loop_
_entity.id
_entity.type
_entity.pdbx_description
1 polymer ?
#
loop_
_entity_poly.entity_id
_entity_poly.type
_entity_poly.pdbx_seq_one_letter_code
_entity_poly.pdbx_strand_id
1 'polypeptide(L)'
;QGGALSVVASAFSGLSKKCYVSEPSYCCLHKRLELGSGVFGAAKDYLRRYPEYTDDALDTLTYFDINNIVSCLKIPTDFCLALADPVCLPEFVYSAYAHVDAPKQIHIYPFVPHYTPEDYDYFVHSEFSKL
;
A
#
# COMPACT_ATOMS: atom_id res chain seq x y z
N GLN A 1 4.34 1.60 -6.05
CA GLN A 1 5.49 0.85 -5.47
C GLN A 1 6.08 1.63 -4.30
N GLY A 2 6.41 2.92 -4.45
CA GLY A 2 7.04 3.74 -3.42
C GLY A 2 6.30 3.73 -2.08
N GLY A 3 4.98 3.87 -2.07
CA GLY A 3 4.18 3.83 -0.85
C GLY A 3 4.31 2.50 -0.09
N ALA A 4 4.42 1.37 -0.79
CA ALA A 4 4.65 0.08 -0.14
C ALA A 4 6.07 -0.03 0.46
N LEU A 5 7.07 0.45 -0.28
CA LEU A 5 8.45 0.46 0.21
C LEU A 5 8.63 1.38 1.42
N SER A 6 7.93 2.52 1.47
CA SER A 6 7.97 3.41 2.65
C SER A 6 7.44 2.72 3.91
N VAL A 7 6.38 1.92 3.78
CA VAL A 7 5.85 1.10 4.90
C VAL A 7 6.90 0.10 5.38
N VAL A 8 7.46 -0.69 4.46
CA VAL A 8 8.46 -1.74 4.81
C VAL A 8 9.69 -1.11 5.46
N ALA A 9 10.24 -0.06 4.85
CA ALA A 9 11.41 0.63 5.39
C ALA A 9 11.12 1.23 6.77
N SER A 10 9.95 1.84 6.96
CA SER A 10 9.57 2.45 8.23
C SER A 10 9.30 1.41 9.33
N ALA A 11 8.74 0.25 8.97
CA ALA A 11 8.43 -0.80 9.93
C ALA A 11 9.69 -1.50 10.47
N PHE A 12 10.74 -1.65 9.64
CA PHE A 12 11.86 -2.53 9.97
C PHE A 12 13.23 -1.85 10.09
N SER A 13 13.42 -0.62 9.62
CA SER A 13 14.73 0.04 9.70
C SER A 13 15.08 0.55 11.11
N GLY A 14 14.08 0.89 11.91
CA GLY A 14 14.27 1.57 13.20
C GLY A 14 14.79 3.02 13.08
N LEU A 15 14.94 3.54 11.88
CA LEU A 15 15.51 4.87 11.61
C LEU A 15 14.44 5.95 11.36
N SER A 16 13.26 5.54 10.92
CA SER A 16 12.19 6.45 10.55
C SER A 16 11.50 7.04 11.77
N LYS A 17 11.19 8.34 11.73
CA LYS A 17 10.41 9.04 12.77
C LYS A 17 8.94 9.21 12.40
N LYS A 18 8.64 9.21 11.12
CA LYS A 18 7.30 9.31 10.55
C LYS A 18 7.25 8.58 9.20
N CYS A 19 6.10 8.03 8.84
CA CYS A 19 5.88 7.35 7.57
C CYS A 19 4.82 8.08 6.76
N TYR A 20 5.11 8.33 5.48
CA TYR A 20 4.17 8.89 4.50
C TYR A 20 3.93 7.86 3.42
N VAL A 21 2.66 7.54 3.16
CA VAL A 21 2.25 6.43 2.30
C VAL A 21 1.31 6.96 1.22
N SER A 22 1.82 7.11 0.00
CA SER A 22 0.99 7.48 -1.17
C SER A 22 0.74 6.26 -2.03
N GLU A 23 -0.53 5.98 -2.31
CA GLU A 23 -1.04 4.96 -3.23
C GLU A 23 -0.24 3.63 -3.17
N PRO A 24 -0.19 2.94 -2.02
CA PRO A 24 0.58 1.71 -1.89
C PRO A 24 -0.04 0.60 -2.75
N SER A 25 0.77 0.01 -3.64
CA SER A 25 0.28 -0.99 -4.61
C SER A 25 0.19 -2.42 -4.09
N TYR A 26 0.86 -2.74 -2.99
CA TYR A 26 0.95 -4.11 -2.46
C TYR A 26 -0.03 -4.35 -1.30
N CYS A 27 -1.27 -3.89 -1.44
CA CYS A 27 -2.34 -4.10 -0.48
C CYS A 27 -3.32 -5.15 -1.00
N CYS A 28 -3.77 -6.06 -0.13
CA CYS A 28 -4.75 -7.11 -0.45
C CYS A 28 -4.32 -7.96 -1.65
N LEU A 29 -3.11 -8.51 -1.60
CA LEU A 29 -2.49 -9.17 -2.76
C LEU A 29 -3.28 -10.37 -3.29
N HIS A 30 -3.96 -11.14 -2.42
CA HIS A 30 -4.87 -12.21 -2.84
C HIS A 30 -5.98 -11.66 -3.75
N LYS A 31 -6.64 -10.58 -3.32
CA LYS A 31 -7.71 -9.95 -4.11
C LYS A 31 -7.19 -9.34 -5.41
N ARG A 32 -6.01 -8.74 -5.38
CA ARG A 32 -5.38 -8.22 -6.60
C ARG A 32 -5.05 -9.33 -7.60
N LEU A 33 -4.60 -10.48 -7.13
CA LEU A 33 -4.38 -11.66 -7.97
C LEU A 33 -5.70 -12.15 -8.58
N GLU A 34 -6.79 -12.23 -7.81
CA GLU A 34 -8.13 -12.58 -8.29
C GLU A 34 -8.61 -11.64 -9.40
N LEU A 35 -8.44 -10.32 -9.22
CA LEU A 35 -8.79 -9.32 -10.23
C LEU A 35 -7.91 -9.44 -11.48
N GLY A 36 -6.62 -9.74 -11.31
CA GLY A 36 -5.70 -9.95 -12.42
C GLY A 36 -5.42 -8.71 -13.25
N SER A 37 -5.39 -7.53 -12.63
CA SER A 37 -5.04 -6.27 -13.29
C SER A 37 -3.54 -6.00 -13.26
N GLY A 38 -3.02 -5.34 -14.30
CA GLY A 38 -1.61 -4.97 -14.39
C GLY A 38 -0.68 -6.17 -14.30
N VAL A 39 0.34 -6.07 -13.46
CA VAL A 39 1.33 -7.15 -13.25
C VAL A 39 0.73 -8.45 -12.70
N PHE A 40 -0.39 -8.37 -12.01
CA PHE A 40 -1.10 -9.54 -11.47
C PHE A 40 -1.83 -10.33 -12.55
N GLY A 41 -2.07 -9.77 -13.74
CA GLY A 41 -2.63 -10.50 -14.88
C GLY A 41 -1.74 -11.66 -15.31
N ALA A 42 -0.43 -11.42 -15.44
CA ALA A 42 0.52 -12.47 -15.80
C ALA A 42 0.60 -13.57 -14.74
N ALA A 43 0.58 -13.20 -13.45
CA ALA A 43 0.57 -14.16 -12.34
C ALA A 43 -0.71 -14.99 -12.35
N LYS A 44 -1.88 -14.35 -12.55
CA LYS A 44 -3.16 -15.04 -12.68
C LYS A 44 -3.18 -16.01 -13.85
N ASP A 45 -2.65 -15.62 -15.01
CA ASP A 45 -2.56 -16.48 -16.20
C ASP A 45 -1.60 -17.65 -15.97
N TYR A 46 -0.52 -17.47 -15.24
CA TYR A 46 0.38 -18.54 -14.83
C TYR A 46 -0.36 -19.57 -13.95
N LEU A 47 -1.03 -19.12 -12.89
CA LEU A 47 -1.75 -20.01 -11.96
C LEU A 47 -2.96 -20.69 -12.62
N ARG A 48 -3.58 -20.06 -13.62
CA ARG A 48 -4.61 -20.72 -14.43
C ARG A 48 -4.07 -21.91 -15.22
N ARG A 49 -2.80 -21.86 -15.63
CA ARG A 49 -2.15 -22.98 -16.36
C ARG A 49 -1.58 -24.03 -15.41
N TYR A 50 -1.22 -23.64 -14.20
CA TYR A 50 -0.56 -24.46 -13.20
C TYR A 50 -1.27 -24.31 -11.85
N PRO A 51 -2.53 -24.79 -11.74
CA PRO A 51 -3.36 -24.58 -10.56
C PRO A 51 -2.81 -25.22 -9.28
N GLU A 52 -1.94 -26.23 -9.41
CA GLU A 52 -1.26 -26.90 -8.32
C GLU A 52 -0.34 -25.97 -7.50
N TYR A 53 0.10 -24.84 -8.07
CA TYR A 53 0.93 -23.85 -7.38
C TYR A 53 0.12 -22.72 -6.71
N THR A 54 -1.21 -22.77 -6.76
CA THR A 54 -2.05 -21.67 -6.28
C THR A 54 -1.87 -21.42 -4.79
N ASP A 55 -1.92 -22.46 -3.97
CA ASP A 55 -1.80 -22.33 -2.52
C ASP A 55 -0.42 -21.80 -2.12
N ASP A 56 0.65 -22.34 -2.70
CA ASP A 56 2.03 -21.88 -2.45
C ASP A 56 2.23 -20.41 -2.87
N ALA A 57 1.61 -20.00 -3.98
CA ALA A 57 1.68 -18.61 -4.44
C ALA A 57 0.94 -17.68 -3.50
N LEU A 58 -0.26 -18.06 -3.06
CA LEU A 58 -1.06 -17.26 -2.13
C LEU A 58 -0.35 -17.14 -0.77
N ASP A 59 0.20 -18.22 -0.25
CA ASP A 59 0.99 -18.19 0.99
C ASP A 59 2.21 -17.28 0.85
N THR A 60 2.93 -17.35 -0.28
CA THR A 60 4.06 -16.48 -0.55
C THR A 60 3.65 -15.00 -0.58
N LEU A 61 2.52 -14.66 -1.22
CA LEU A 61 2.03 -13.28 -1.30
C LEU A 61 1.73 -12.68 0.08
N THR A 62 1.40 -13.49 1.09
CA THR A 62 1.14 -12.96 2.45
C THR A 62 2.34 -12.24 3.05
N TYR A 63 3.57 -12.65 2.71
CA TYR A 63 4.81 -12.02 3.18
C TYR A 63 5.06 -10.65 2.56
N PHE A 64 4.47 -10.38 1.42
CA PHE A 64 4.64 -9.13 0.68
C PHE A 64 3.42 -8.20 0.79
N ASP A 65 2.32 -8.68 1.37
CA ASP A 65 1.10 -7.90 1.52
C ASP A 65 1.27 -6.85 2.63
N ILE A 66 1.15 -5.58 2.23
CA ILE A 66 1.27 -4.44 3.15
C ILE A 66 0.25 -4.51 4.28
N ASN A 67 -0.92 -5.07 4.06
CA ASN A 67 -1.95 -5.24 5.11
C ASN A 67 -1.43 -6.05 6.31
N ASN A 68 -0.49 -6.98 6.07
CA ASN A 68 0.13 -7.78 7.12
C ASN A 68 1.33 -7.07 7.78
N ILE A 69 1.89 -6.05 7.12
CA ILE A 69 3.11 -5.36 7.56
C ILE A 69 2.80 -4.08 8.34
N VAL A 70 1.71 -3.37 7.98
CA VAL A 70 1.39 -2.06 8.57
C VAL A 70 1.19 -2.07 10.08
N SER A 71 0.77 -3.19 10.66
CA SER A 71 0.67 -3.37 12.12
C SER A 71 2.03 -3.34 12.83
N CYS A 72 3.12 -3.56 12.09
CA CYS A 72 4.49 -3.43 12.60
C CYS A 72 4.96 -1.97 12.72
N LEU A 73 4.26 -1.01 12.10
CA LEU A 73 4.56 0.41 12.24
C LEU A 73 4.34 0.86 13.69
N LYS A 74 5.34 1.53 14.27
CA LYS A 74 5.30 2.07 15.65
C LYS A 74 5.44 3.59 15.69
N ILE A 75 5.40 4.22 14.53
CA ILE A 75 5.61 5.65 14.31
C ILE A 75 4.37 6.28 13.68
N PRO A 76 4.14 7.60 13.85
CA PRO A 76 3.05 8.29 13.19
C PRO A 76 3.07 8.06 11.68
N THR A 77 1.91 7.76 11.11
CA THR A 77 1.79 7.38 9.70
C THR A 77 0.66 8.13 9.02
N ASP A 78 0.96 8.80 7.92
CA ASP A 78 -0.01 9.52 7.10
C ASP A 78 -0.21 8.80 5.76
N PHE A 79 -1.47 8.54 5.39
CA PHE A 79 -1.85 7.96 4.11
C PHE A 79 -2.46 9.00 3.19
N CYS A 80 -2.09 8.95 1.92
CA CYS A 80 -2.80 9.58 0.82
C CYS A 80 -3.70 8.54 0.14
N LEU A 81 -4.96 8.86 -0.03
CA LEU A 81 -5.97 7.98 -0.65
C LEU A 81 -6.70 8.71 -1.78
N ALA A 82 -6.42 8.31 -3.01
CA ALA A 82 -7.09 8.78 -4.21
C ALA A 82 -8.28 7.88 -4.54
N LEU A 83 -9.51 8.42 -4.46
CA LEU A 83 -10.73 7.59 -4.62
C LEU A 83 -11.05 7.20 -6.07
N ALA A 84 -10.45 7.86 -7.06
CA ALA A 84 -10.59 7.51 -8.47
C ALA A 84 -9.38 6.72 -9.01
N ASP A 85 -8.52 6.18 -8.14
CA ASP A 85 -7.33 5.44 -8.53
C ASP A 85 -7.70 4.04 -9.09
N PRO A 86 -7.47 3.78 -10.39
CA PRO A 86 -7.75 2.48 -11.00
C PRO A 86 -6.61 1.46 -10.80
N VAL A 87 -5.47 1.90 -10.27
CA VAL A 87 -4.25 1.07 -10.09
C VAL A 87 -4.14 0.61 -8.65
N CYS A 88 -4.13 1.54 -7.70
CA CYS A 88 -4.12 1.25 -6.27
C CYS A 88 -5.54 1.45 -5.72
N LEU A 89 -6.38 0.43 -5.90
CA LEU A 89 -7.81 0.52 -5.59
C LEU A 89 -8.05 1.04 -4.17
N PRO A 90 -8.92 2.06 -4.01
CA PRO A 90 -9.13 2.76 -2.74
C PRO A 90 -9.47 1.83 -1.58
N GLU A 91 -10.30 0.82 -1.82
CA GLU A 91 -10.69 -0.15 -0.80
C GLU A 91 -9.50 -0.95 -0.25
N PHE A 92 -8.49 -1.24 -1.09
CA PHE A 92 -7.30 -1.98 -0.66
C PHE A 92 -6.34 -1.08 0.12
N VAL A 93 -6.17 0.16 -0.32
CA VAL A 93 -5.38 1.17 0.40
C VAL A 93 -6.01 1.48 1.74
N TYR A 94 -7.33 1.65 1.78
CA TYR A 94 -8.07 1.89 3.02
C TYR A 94 -7.98 0.69 3.98
N SER A 95 -8.01 -0.54 3.44
CA SER A 95 -7.79 -1.75 4.23
C SER A 95 -6.42 -1.73 4.93
N ALA A 96 -5.35 -1.39 4.21
CA ALA A 96 -4.02 -1.24 4.82
C ALA A 96 -4.01 -0.16 5.91
N TYR A 97 -4.58 1.02 5.64
CA TYR A 97 -4.73 2.08 6.63
C TYR A 97 -5.46 1.60 7.89
N ALA A 98 -6.54 0.82 7.74
CA ALA A 98 -7.33 0.34 8.87
C ALA A 98 -6.51 -0.54 9.84
N HIS A 99 -5.54 -1.30 9.33
CA HIS A 99 -4.68 -2.21 10.09
C HIS A 99 -3.45 -1.53 10.74
N VAL A 100 -3.23 -0.23 10.55
CA VAL A 100 -2.17 0.49 11.28
C VAL A 100 -2.61 0.70 12.73
N ASP A 101 -1.81 0.26 13.70
CA ASP A 101 -2.06 0.44 15.13
C ASP A 101 -1.44 1.73 15.69
N ALA A 102 -0.40 2.26 15.04
CA ALA A 102 0.26 3.49 15.43
C ALA A 102 -0.65 4.72 15.20
N PRO A 103 -0.33 5.91 15.77
CA PRO A 103 -1.03 7.14 15.43
C PRO A 103 -1.07 7.33 13.91
N LYS A 104 -2.27 7.52 13.36
CA LYS A 104 -2.46 7.55 11.91
C LYS A 104 -3.42 8.63 11.46
N GLN A 105 -3.20 9.12 10.23
CA GLN A 105 -4.07 10.06 9.54
C GLN A 105 -4.26 9.61 8.09
N ILE A 106 -5.39 9.94 7.49
CA ILE A 106 -5.68 9.69 6.09
C ILE A 106 -6.15 10.99 5.42
N HIS A 107 -5.56 11.31 4.28
CA HIS A 107 -5.91 12.41 3.40
C HIS A 107 -6.65 11.83 2.20
N ILE A 108 -7.93 12.19 2.04
CA ILE A 108 -8.82 11.57 1.04
C ILE A 108 -9.09 12.56 -0.10
N TYR A 109 -8.89 12.10 -1.34
CA TYR A 109 -9.02 12.89 -2.57
C TYR A 109 -10.06 12.24 -3.50
N PRO A 110 -11.33 12.72 -3.50
CA PRO A 110 -12.46 12.04 -4.15
C PRO A 110 -12.33 11.81 -5.65
N PHE A 111 -11.70 12.75 -6.38
CA PHE A 111 -11.68 12.73 -7.85
C PHE A 111 -10.27 12.55 -8.43
N VAL A 112 -9.32 12.22 -7.59
CA VAL A 112 -7.92 12.05 -8.00
C VAL A 112 -7.69 10.60 -8.47
N PRO A 113 -7.13 10.40 -9.68
CA PRO A 113 -6.71 9.09 -10.16
C PRO A 113 -5.33 8.70 -9.58
N HIS A 114 -4.58 7.83 -10.25
CA HIS A 114 -3.30 7.32 -9.76
C HIS A 114 -2.17 8.36 -9.87
N TYR A 115 -2.18 9.35 -8.99
CA TYR A 115 -1.07 10.27 -8.76
C TYR A 115 -1.17 10.94 -7.38
N THR A 116 -0.04 11.37 -6.82
CA THR A 116 0.00 12.11 -5.55
C THR A 116 -0.46 13.55 -5.79
N PRO A 117 -1.52 14.04 -5.11
CA PRO A 117 -1.96 15.43 -5.22
C PRO A 117 -0.91 16.43 -4.77
N GLU A 118 -0.82 17.58 -5.45
CA GLU A 118 0.18 18.60 -5.14
C GLU A 118 0.09 19.13 -3.71
N ASP A 119 -1.10 19.31 -3.17
CA ASP A 119 -1.31 19.77 -1.79
C ASP A 119 -0.83 18.74 -0.76
N TYR A 120 -0.98 17.44 -1.04
CA TYR A 120 -0.38 16.39 -0.20
C TYR A 120 1.14 16.39 -0.30
N ASP A 121 1.69 16.58 -1.48
CA ASP A 121 3.13 16.68 -1.71
C ASP A 121 3.72 17.89 -0.94
N TYR A 122 3.09 19.07 -1.04
CA TYR A 122 3.45 20.24 -0.24
C TYR A 122 3.35 19.99 1.27
N PHE A 123 2.30 19.30 1.71
CA PHE A 123 2.16 18.92 3.12
C PHE A 123 3.35 18.04 3.56
N VAL A 124 3.68 16.99 2.84
CA VAL A 124 4.81 16.10 3.16
C VAL A 124 6.12 16.87 3.20
N HIS A 125 6.41 17.70 2.19
CA HIS A 125 7.61 18.54 2.18
C HIS A 125 7.67 19.52 3.35
N SER A 126 6.56 20.12 3.74
CA SER A 126 6.50 21.01 4.89
C SER A 126 6.80 20.31 6.21
N GLU A 127 6.43 19.04 6.34
CA GLU A 127 6.72 18.23 7.52
C GLU A 127 8.21 17.87 7.61
N PHE A 128 8.86 17.56 6.47
CA PHE A 128 10.32 17.33 6.45
C PHE A 128 11.12 18.55 6.93
N SER A 129 10.64 19.76 6.69
CA SER A 129 11.30 21.00 7.15
C SER A 129 11.24 21.19 8.67
N LYS A 130 10.45 20.40 9.39
CA LYS A 130 10.28 20.48 10.86
C LYS A 130 11.08 19.39 11.61
N LEU A 131 11.68 18.45 10.89
CA LEU A 131 12.48 17.35 11.46
C LEU A 131 13.95 17.72 11.61
#